data_f058372bb5f9ebba58d827c384fcd39a
#
_entry.id   f058372bb5f9ebba58d827c384fcd39a
#
_cell.length_a   1.000
_cell.length_b   1.000
_cell.length_c   1.000
_cell.angle_alpha   90.00
_cell.angle_beta   90.00
_cell.angle_gamma   90.00
#
_symmetry.space_group_name_H-M   'P 1'
#
loop_
_entity.id
_entity.type
_entity.pdbx_description
1 polymer ?
#
loop_
_entity_poly.entity_id
_entity_poly.type
_entity_poly.pdbx_seq_one_letter_code
_entity_poly.pdbx_strand_id
1 'polypeptide(L)'
;MGACFSVNNMLRAECYKQRMEKGLSFLEFNYMIMQSYDFYHMFQKYDCVMQCGGDDQWSNILGGRELIRRKLGKSAYGMTITLLLTSEGKKMGKTQAGAVWLDPNKTSPYDFYQYWRNIDDADVMNCMRKMTFLPLEQIDEMDTWKDAKLNEAKDILAWELTSLVH
;
A
#
# COMPACT_ATOMS: atom_id res chain seq x y z
N MET A 1 15.78 -22.01 -7.72
CA MET A 1 15.07 -21.14 -6.76
C MET A 1 14.21 -21.94 -5.80
N GLY A 2 13.30 -22.79 -6.23
CA GLY A 2 12.37 -23.53 -5.38
C GLY A 2 12.99 -24.27 -4.19
N ALA A 3 14.19 -24.83 -4.34
CA ALA A 3 14.90 -25.50 -3.24
C ALA A 3 15.25 -24.58 -2.05
N CYS A 4 15.16 -23.26 -2.21
CA CYS A 4 15.37 -22.29 -1.11
C CYS A 4 14.10 -22.02 -0.31
N PHE A 5 12.95 -22.55 -0.72
CA PHE A 5 11.66 -22.32 -0.09
C PHE A 5 11.11 -23.63 0.48
N SER A 6 10.56 -23.56 1.68
CA SER A 6 9.86 -24.68 2.30
C SER A 6 8.36 -24.47 2.14
N VAL A 7 7.68 -25.40 1.47
CA VAL A 7 6.22 -25.39 1.31
C VAL A 7 5.51 -25.25 2.67
N ASN A 8 5.97 -26.02 3.67
CA ASN A 8 5.39 -25.93 5.01
C ASN A 8 5.53 -24.56 5.65
N ASN A 9 6.64 -23.85 5.43
CA ASN A 9 6.83 -22.51 5.94
C ASN A 9 5.99 -21.49 5.16
N MET A 10 5.89 -21.65 3.85
CA MET A 10 5.04 -20.78 3.01
C MET A 10 3.57 -20.88 3.44
N LEU A 11 3.06 -22.09 3.63
CA LEU A 11 1.67 -22.32 4.05
C LEU A 11 1.33 -21.78 5.45
N ARG A 12 2.33 -21.47 6.28
CA ARG A 12 2.15 -20.79 7.58
C ARG A 12 1.96 -19.28 7.45
N ALA A 13 2.32 -18.69 6.31
CA ALA A 13 2.17 -17.26 6.09
C ALA A 13 0.67 -16.87 6.04
N GLU A 14 0.32 -15.77 6.67
CA GLU A 14 -1.08 -15.34 6.82
C GLU A 14 -1.77 -15.14 5.47
N CYS A 15 -1.04 -14.65 4.47
CA CYS A 15 -1.56 -14.48 3.11
C CYS A 15 -2.02 -15.79 2.45
N TYR A 16 -1.45 -16.94 2.84
CA TYR A 16 -1.88 -18.26 2.35
C TYR A 16 -3.01 -18.85 3.20
N LYS A 17 -2.96 -18.71 4.51
CA LYS A 17 -4.01 -19.25 5.40
C LYS A 17 -5.39 -18.74 5.00
N GLN A 18 -5.53 -17.43 4.80
CA GLN A 18 -6.80 -16.81 4.41
C GLN A 18 -7.31 -17.27 3.04
N ARG A 19 -6.42 -17.69 2.14
CA ARG A 19 -6.78 -18.14 0.80
C ARG A 19 -7.05 -19.64 0.73
N MET A 20 -6.44 -20.43 1.59
CA MET A 20 -6.62 -21.91 1.59
C MET A 20 -8.08 -22.32 1.76
N GLU A 21 -8.86 -21.57 2.53
CA GLU A 21 -10.30 -21.83 2.72
C GLU A 21 -11.12 -21.65 1.43
N LYS A 22 -10.67 -20.77 0.54
CA LYS A 22 -11.32 -20.45 -0.75
C LYS A 22 -10.72 -21.17 -1.95
N GLY A 23 -9.66 -21.95 -1.71
CA GLY A 23 -8.81 -22.53 -2.73
C GLY A 23 -7.63 -21.64 -3.10
N LEU A 24 -6.45 -22.25 -3.23
CA LEU A 24 -5.20 -21.60 -3.58
C LEU A 24 -4.68 -22.21 -4.88
N SER A 25 -4.63 -21.42 -5.94
CA SER A 25 -4.07 -21.87 -7.21
C SER A 25 -2.55 -22.02 -7.15
N PHE A 26 -1.98 -22.84 -8.04
CA PHE A 26 -0.54 -23.00 -8.16
C PHE A 26 0.17 -21.67 -8.46
N LEU A 27 -0.42 -20.83 -9.30
CA LEU A 27 0.12 -19.50 -9.62
C LEU A 27 0.18 -18.61 -8.36
N GLU A 28 -0.89 -18.54 -7.60
CA GLU A 28 -0.94 -17.75 -6.36
C GLU A 28 0.06 -18.27 -5.32
N PHE A 29 0.21 -19.59 -5.23
CA PHE A 29 1.21 -20.21 -4.34
C PHE A 29 2.66 -19.82 -4.75
N ASN A 30 2.95 -19.78 -6.06
CA ASN A 30 4.27 -19.42 -6.55
C ASN A 30 4.57 -17.91 -6.55
N TYR A 31 3.55 -17.06 -6.33
CA TYR A 31 3.72 -15.60 -6.38
C TYR A 31 4.82 -15.11 -5.41
N MET A 32 4.87 -15.65 -4.20
CA MET A 32 5.93 -15.33 -3.23
C MET A 32 7.33 -15.64 -3.77
N ILE A 33 7.48 -16.76 -4.48
CA ILE A 33 8.76 -17.18 -5.07
C ILE A 33 9.16 -16.21 -6.20
N MET A 34 8.22 -15.82 -7.05
CA MET A 34 8.46 -14.89 -8.15
C MET A 34 8.90 -13.50 -7.62
N GLN A 35 8.17 -12.94 -6.68
CA GLN A 35 8.54 -11.65 -6.07
C GLN A 35 9.87 -11.73 -5.31
N SER A 36 10.14 -12.85 -4.64
CA SER A 36 11.44 -13.08 -3.99
C SER A 36 12.58 -13.10 -4.98
N TYR A 37 12.36 -13.70 -6.17
CA TYR A 37 13.34 -13.70 -7.23
C TYR A 37 13.57 -12.31 -7.82
N ASP A 38 12.53 -11.51 -8.00
CA ASP A 38 12.63 -10.13 -8.47
C ASP A 38 13.51 -9.31 -7.53
N PHE A 39 13.29 -9.40 -6.22
CA PHE A 39 14.11 -8.70 -5.24
C PHE A 39 15.56 -9.18 -5.27
N TYR A 40 15.79 -10.50 -5.35
CA TYR A 40 17.12 -11.06 -5.49
C TYR A 40 17.83 -10.58 -6.76
N HIS A 41 17.14 -10.50 -7.89
CA HIS A 41 17.66 -10.00 -9.16
C HIS A 41 18.00 -8.50 -9.08
N MET A 42 17.10 -7.70 -8.55
CA MET A 42 17.33 -6.26 -8.34
C MET A 42 18.50 -5.99 -7.38
N PHE A 43 18.64 -6.81 -6.34
CA PHE A 43 19.78 -6.72 -5.43
C PHE A 43 21.10 -6.94 -6.16
N GLN A 44 21.19 -7.95 -7.06
CA GLN A 44 22.42 -8.24 -7.79
C GLN A 44 22.73 -7.24 -8.89
N LYS A 45 21.70 -6.79 -9.62
CA LYS A 45 21.88 -5.97 -10.82
C LYS A 45 21.91 -4.46 -10.53
N TYR A 46 21.22 -4.01 -9.51
CA TYR A 46 21.01 -2.60 -9.23
C TYR A 46 21.39 -2.18 -7.80
N ASP A 47 22.02 -3.05 -7.02
CA ASP A 47 22.31 -2.83 -5.59
C ASP A 47 21.08 -2.42 -4.78
N CYS A 48 19.90 -2.90 -5.17
CA CYS A 48 18.64 -2.63 -4.48
C CYS A 48 18.62 -3.40 -3.16
N VAL A 49 18.98 -2.75 -2.06
CA VAL A 49 19.12 -3.37 -0.74
C VAL A 49 17.85 -3.37 0.10
N MET A 50 16.79 -2.65 -0.32
CA MET A 50 15.54 -2.54 0.42
C MET A 50 14.35 -2.70 -0.51
N GLN A 51 13.32 -3.46 -0.07
CA GLN A 51 12.01 -3.54 -0.70
C GLN A 51 10.96 -2.97 0.25
N CYS A 52 10.09 -2.10 -0.28
CA CYS A 52 9.00 -1.49 0.44
C CYS A 52 7.65 -1.96 -0.12
N GLY A 53 6.62 -1.99 0.71
CA GLY A 53 5.27 -2.36 0.30
C GLY A 53 4.21 -2.08 1.36
N GLY A 54 2.98 -2.47 1.08
CA GLY A 54 1.92 -2.50 2.09
C GLY A 54 2.09 -3.72 3.02
N ASP A 55 1.39 -3.72 4.14
CA ASP A 55 1.45 -4.82 5.13
C ASP A 55 1.12 -6.19 4.53
N ASP A 56 0.24 -6.21 3.53
CA ASP A 56 -0.12 -7.43 2.79
C ASP A 56 1.06 -8.04 2.01
N GLN A 57 2.15 -7.28 1.78
CA GLN A 57 3.35 -7.72 1.08
C GLN A 57 4.45 -8.26 2.01
N TRP A 58 4.27 -8.18 3.32
CA TRP A 58 5.32 -8.53 4.29
C TRP A 58 5.95 -9.91 4.05
N SER A 59 5.13 -10.94 3.90
CA SER A 59 5.61 -12.31 3.68
C SER A 59 6.40 -12.45 2.37
N ASN A 60 5.99 -11.77 1.31
CA ASN A 60 6.66 -11.80 0.01
C ASN A 60 8.04 -11.10 0.09
N ILE A 61 8.09 -9.95 0.77
CA ILE A 61 9.32 -9.18 1.00
C ILE A 61 10.32 -10.00 1.83
N LEU A 62 9.85 -10.64 2.91
CA LEU A 62 10.69 -11.52 3.73
C LEU A 62 11.22 -12.72 2.95
N GLY A 63 10.44 -13.27 2.02
CA GLY A 63 10.87 -14.34 1.11
C GLY A 63 12.09 -13.91 0.29
N GLY A 64 12.06 -12.70 -0.28
CA GLY A 64 13.16 -12.13 -1.05
C GLY A 64 14.41 -11.85 -0.19
N ARG A 65 14.23 -11.25 0.98
CA ARG A 65 15.30 -11.04 1.96
C ARG A 65 16.00 -12.35 2.33
N GLU A 66 15.24 -13.39 2.61
CA GLU A 66 15.75 -14.70 2.99
C GLU A 66 16.47 -15.39 1.80
N LEU A 67 15.96 -15.22 0.59
CA LEU A 67 16.60 -15.73 -0.62
C LEU A 67 17.98 -15.09 -0.86
N ILE A 68 18.08 -13.76 -0.69
CA ILE A 68 19.35 -13.02 -0.78
C ILE A 68 20.34 -13.54 0.28
N ARG A 69 19.89 -13.68 1.51
CA ARG A 69 20.71 -14.21 2.61
C ARG A 69 21.24 -15.61 2.29
N ARG A 70 20.39 -16.50 1.80
CA ARG A 70 20.76 -17.90 1.51
C ARG A 70 21.67 -18.03 0.30
N LYS A 71 21.45 -17.23 -0.74
CA LYS A 71 22.19 -17.34 -2.00
C LYS A 71 23.49 -16.55 -2.02
N LEU A 72 23.53 -15.40 -1.38
CA LEU A 72 24.64 -14.45 -1.46
C LEU A 72 25.35 -14.24 -0.11
N GLY A 73 24.80 -14.73 0.99
CA GLY A 73 25.33 -14.44 2.34
C GLY A 73 25.26 -12.96 2.72
N LYS A 74 24.43 -12.16 2.02
CA LYS A 74 24.31 -10.72 2.22
C LYS A 74 23.02 -10.36 2.94
N SER A 75 22.99 -9.15 3.53
CA SER A 75 21.80 -8.59 4.19
C SER A 75 21.01 -7.74 3.22
N ALA A 76 19.68 -7.88 3.25
CA ALA A 76 18.72 -7.01 2.60
C ALA A 76 17.61 -6.66 3.59
N TYR A 77 16.87 -5.58 3.31
CA TYR A 77 15.91 -5.00 4.23
C TYR A 77 14.51 -4.99 3.61
N GLY A 78 13.51 -5.05 4.47
CA GLY A 78 12.10 -4.89 4.09
C GLY A 78 11.44 -3.85 4.97
N MET A 79 10.56 -3.05 4.39
CA MET A 79 9.73 -2.09 5.10
C MET A 79 8.30 -2.21 4.62
N THR A 80 7.34 -2.21 5.54
CA THR A 80 5.93 -2.13 5.19
C THR A 80 5.27 -0.94 5.84
N ILE A 81 4.25 -0.43 5.16
CA ILE A 81 3.40 0.66 5.61
C ILE A 81 1.97 0.11 5.70
N THR A 82 1.24 0.50 6.74
CA THR A 82 -0.17 0.11 6.90
C THR A 82 -0.97 0.53 5.68
N LEU A 83 -1.81 -0.38 5.19
CA LEU A 83 -2.68 -0.10 4.05
C LEU A 83 -3.59 1.10 4.36
N LEU A 84 -3.81 1.93 3.34
CA LEU A 84 -4.82 2.97 3.40
C LEU A 84 -6.19 2.33 3.22
N LEU A 85 -6.90 2.21 4.32
CA LEU A 85 -8.26 1.66 4.38
C LEU A 85 -9.26 2.77 4.67
N THR A 86 -10.48 2.60 4.18
CA THR A 86 -11.63 3.43 4.63
C THR A 86 -11.99 3.06 6.08
N SER A 87 -12.78 3.89 6.73
CA SER A 87 -13.37 3.62 8.05
C SER A 87 -14.13 2.29 8.12
N GLU A 88 -14.65 1.82 6.97
CA GLU A 88 -15.29 0.50 6.84
C GLU A 88 -14.30 -0.66 6.64
N GLY A 89 -12.99 -0.43 6.64
CA GLY A 89 -11.95 -1.44 6.43
C GLY A 89 -11.74 -1.87 4.97
N LYS A 90 -12.29 -1.16 4.00
CA LYS A 90 -12.09 -1.41 2.57
C LYS A 90 -10.85 -0.68 2.06
N LYS A 91 -10.13 -1.25 1.06
CA LYS A 91 -9.01 -0.56 0.42
C LYS A 91 -9.50 0.72 -0.26
N MET A 92 -8.88 1.85 0.08
CA MET A 92 -9.19 3.16 -0.52
C MET A 92 -8.76 3.22 -2.01
N GLY A 93 -9.38 4.11 -2.78
CA GLY A 93 -9.10 4.27 -4.21
C GLY A 93 -9.82 3.27 -5.13
N LYS A 94 -10.61 2.32 -4.58
CA LYS A 94 -11.52 1.45 -5.34
C LYS A 94 -12.96 1.80 -4.99
N THR A 95 -13.67 2.45 -5.91
CA THR A 95 -15.10 2.77 -5.77
C THR A 95 -15.96 1.70 -6.44
N GLN A 96 -17.27 1.75 -6.25
CA GLN A 96 -18.20 0.91 -7.00
C GLN A 96 -18.18 1.22 -8.51
N ALA A 97 -17.83 2.44 -8.89
CA ALA A 97 -17.67 2.88 -10.28
C ALA A 97 -16.29 2.57 -10.89
N GLY A 98 -15.37 1.97 -10.12
CA GLY A 98 -14.02 1.63 -10.57
C GLY A 98 -12.91 2.29 -9.73
N ALA A 99 -11.70 2.32 -10.27
CA ALA A 99 -10.56 2.95 -9.61
C ALA A 99 -10.52 4.46 -9.88
N VAL A 100 -10.05 5.22 -8.88
CA VAL A 100 -9.67 6.63 -9.06
C VAL A 100 -8.24 6.66 -9.60
N TRP A 101 -8.07 7.17 -10.81
CA TRP A 101 -6.80 7.15 -11.53
C TRP A 101 -6.04 8.46 -11.37
N LEU A 102 -4.71 8.39 -11.36
CA LEU A 102 -3.84 9.57 -11.41
C LEU A 102 -3.72 10.14 -12.84
N ASP A 103 -4.07 9.33 -13.86
CA ASP A 103 -4.09 9.75 -15.27
C ASP A 103 -5.29 10.65 -15.52
N PRO A 104 -5.10 11.94 -15.92
CA PRO A 104 -6.19 12.90 -16.14
C PRO A 104 -7.13 12.50 -17.29
N ASN A 105 -6.70 11.61 -18.19
CA ASN A 105 -7.57 11.09 -19.25
C ASN A 105 -8.54 10.00 -18.76
N LYS A 106 -8.30 9.43 -17.58
CA LYS A 106 -9.15 8.38 -16.97
C LYS A 106 -9.98 8.92 -15.81
N THR A 107 -9.43 9.80 -15.01
CA THR A 107 -10.12 10.54 -13.96
C THR A 107 -9.72 11.99 -14.10
N SER A 108 -10.67 12.86 -14.45
CA SER A 108 -10.36 14.29 -14.63
C SER A 108 -9.87 14.91 -13.33
N PRO A 109 -9.07 15.99 -13.37
CA PRO A 109 -8.65 16.71 -12.15
C PRO A 109 -9.84 17.14 -11.28
N TYR A 110 -10.95 17.50 -11.91
CA TYR A 110 -12.19 17.83 -11.22
C TYR A 110 -12.79 16.62 -10.49
N ASP A 111 -12.89 15.47 -11.15
CA ASP A 111 -13.44 14.24 -10.56
C ASP A 111 -12.50 13.71 -9.46
N PHE A 112 -11.18 13.87 -9.64
CA PHE A 112 -10.19 13.53 -8.64
C PHE A 112 -10.34 14.40 -7.38
N TYR A 113 -10.48 15.73 -7.56
CA TYR A 113 -10.78 16.64 -6.48
C TYR A 113 -12.10 16.29 -5.76
N GLN A 114 -13.16 16.05 -6.52
CA GLN A 114 -14.46 15.70 -5.96
C GLN A 114 -14.44 14.38 -5.19
N TYR A 115 -13.67 13.41 -5.63
CA TYR A 115 -13.50 12.16 -4.89
C TYR A 115 -12.95 12.42 -3.49
N TRP A 116 -11.87 13.19 -3.38
CA TRP A 116 -11.24 13.48 -2.09
C TRP A 116 -12.10 14.40 -1.20
N ARG A 117 -12.81 15.32 -1.83
CA ARG A 117 -13.75 16.19 -1.12
C ARG A 117 -14.94 15.45 -0.52
N ASN A 118 -15.31 14.31 -1.09
CA ASN A 118 -16.48 13.53 -0.69
C ASN A 118 -16.14 12.23 0.06
N ILE A 119 -14.92 12.10 0.58
CA ILE A 119 -14.58 10.97 1.45
C ILE A 119 -15.32 11.07 2.79
N ASP A 120 -15.39 9.94 3.49
CA ASP A 120 -16.00 9.89 4.80
C ASP A 120 -15.27 10.80 5.80
N ASP A 121 -16.02 11.45 6.69
CA ASP A 121 -15.50 12.35 7.73
C ASP A 121 -14.42 11.67 8.59
N ALA A 122 -14.64 10.41 8.93
CA ALA A 122 -13.72 9.61 9.73
C ALA A 122 -12.37 9.33 9.03
N ASP A 123 -12.31 9.47 7.70
CA ASP A 123 -11.11 9.16 6.91
C ASP A 123 -10.23 10.38 6.65
N VAL A 124 -10.75 11.60 6.82
CA VAL A 124 -10.09 12.86 6.43
C VAL A 124 -8.72 13.01 7.06
N MET A 125 -8.63 12.93 8.38
CA MET A 125 -7.37 13.17 9.10
C MET A 125 -6.34 12.06 8.85
N ASN A 126 -6.80 10.81 8.68
CA ASN A 126 -5.93 9.69 8.32
C ASN A 126 -5.33 9.88 6.92
N CYS A 127 -6.13 10.36 5.96
CA CYS A 127 -5.65 10.68 4.62
C CYS A 127 -4.69 11.87 4.62
N MET A 128 -5.00 12.94 5.38
CA MET A 128 -4.09 14.09 5.50
C MET A 128 -2.71 13.68 6.00
N ARG A 129 -2.64 12.91 7.09
CA ARG A 129 -1.36 12.45 7.67
C ARG A 129 -0.55 11.55 6.76
N LYS A 130 -1.20 10.75 5.91
CA LYS A 130 -0.54 9.76 5.07
C LYS A 130 -0.22 10.22 3.66
N MET A 131 -0.94 11.20 3.14
CA MET A 131 -0.94 11.51 1.73
C MET A 131 -0.59 12.96 1.41
N THR A 132 -0.53 13.85 2.40
CA THR A 132 -0.14 15.26 2.20
C THR A 132 1.24 15.53 2.81
N PHE A 133 1.82 16.67 2.45
CA PHE A 133 3.05 17.19 3.05
C PHE A 133 2.77 18.36 3.99
N LEU A 134 1.53 18.51 4.45
CA LEU A 134 1.17 19.52 5.44
C LEU A 134 1.92 19.27 6.77
N PRO A 135 2.32 20.32 7.49
CA PRO A 135 2.91 20.20 8.82
C PRO A 135 1.97 19.44 9.77
N LEU A 136 2.54 18.52 10.58
CA LEU A 136 1.75 17.72 11.50
C LEU A 136 0.98 18.58 12.51
N GLU A 137 1.58 19.69 12.96
CA GLU A 137 0.95 20.64 13.87
C GLU A 137 -0.35 21.24 13.28
N GLN A 138 -0.33 21.53 11.98
CA GLN A 138 -1.53 22.02 11.28
C GLN A 138 -2.60 20.94 11.18
N ILE A 139 -2.20 19.69 10.90
CA ILE A 139 -3.14 18.57 10.83
C ILE A 139 -3.73 18.28 12.22
N ASP A 140 -2.93 18.35 13.29
CA ASP A 140 -3.38 18.12 14.66
C ASP A 140 -4.35 19.22 15.13
N GLU A 141 -4.20 20.47 14.66
CA GLU A 141 -5.19 21.52 14.87
C GLU A 141 -6.52 21.17 14.18
N MET A 142 -6.46 20.74 12.92
CA MET A 142 -7.64 20.34 12.14
C MET A 142 -8.36 19.10 12.71
N ASP A 143 -7.67 18.24 13.44
CA ASP A 143 -8.26 17.05 14.11
C ASP A 143 -9.32 17.43 15.16
N THR A 144 -9.29 18.66 15.64
CA THR A 144 -10.29 19.21 16.58
C THR A 144 -11.53 19.77 15.88
N TRP A 145 -11.50 19.90 14.54
CA TRP A 145 -12.56 20.55 13.77
C TRP A 145 -13.79 19.64 13.64
N LYS A 146 -14.97 20.26 13.66
CA LYS A 146 -16.27 19.58 13.56
C LYS A 146 -17.19 20.34 12.62
N ASP A 147 -18.24 19.67 12.17
CA ASP A 147 -19.31 20.24 11.35
C ASP A 147 -18.79 21.01 10.11
N ALA A 148 -19.09 22.29 9.99
CA ALA A 148 -18.71 23.12 8.85
C ALA A 148 -17.19 23.18 8.63
N LYS A 149 -16.39 23.21 9.71
CA LYS A 149 -14.92 23.21 9.62
C LYS A 149 -14.35 21.90 9.07
N LEU A 150 -15.02 20.77 9.29
CA LEU A 150 -14.59 19.50 8.71
C LEU A 150 -14.73 19.51 7.18
N ASN A 151 -15.73 20.22 6.64
CA ASN A 151 -15.82 20.43 5.19
C ASN A 151 -14.64 21.26 4.64
N GLU A 152 -14.18 22.26 5.40
CA GLU A 152 -12.98 23.02 5.06
C GLU A 152 -11.73 22.10 5.05
N ALA A 153 -11.59 21.22 6.03
CA ALA A 153 -10.53 20.23 6.04
C ALA A 153 -10.58 19.29 4.82
N LYS A 154 -11.77 18.87 4.37
CA LYS A 154 -11.95 18.11 3.13
C LYS A 154 -11.55 18.91 1.90
N ASP A 155 -11.86 20.19 1.84
CA ASP A 155 -11.45 21.06 0.74
C ASP A 155 -9.92 21.20 0.70
N ILE A 156 -9.26 21.37 1.85
CA ILE A 156 -7.81 21.41 1.96
C ILE A 156 -7.19 20.09 1.47
N LEU A 157 -7.69 18.96 1.97
CA LEU A 157 -7.19 17.64 1.54
C LEU A 157 -7.32 17.44 0.03
N ALA A 158 -8.51 17.75 -0.52
CA ALA A 158 -8.79 17.60 -1.95
C ALA A 158 -7.89 18.51 -2.80
N TRP A 159 -7.67 19.74 -2.34
CA TRP A 159 -6.78 20.70 -2.99
C TRP A 159 -5.33 20.21 -2.98
N GLU A 160 -4.80 19.84 -1.81
CA GLU A 160 -3.42 19.35 -1.66
C GLU A 160 -3.15 18.16 -2.56
N LEU A 161 -4.03 17.14 -2.54
CA LEU A 161 -3.85 15.94 -3.34
C LEU A 161 -4.02 16.20 -4.84
N THR A 162 -4.95 17.05 -5.23
CA THR A 162 -5.14 17.37 -6.65
C THR A 162 -3.97 18.18 -7.18
N SER A 163 -3.49 19.19 -6.43
CA SER A 163 -2.33 19.99 -6.81
C SER A 163 -1.01 19.19 -6.84
N LEU A 164 -0.93 18.10 -6.08
CA LEU A 164 0.23 17.21 -6.11
C LEU A 164 0.27 16.34 -7.37
N VAL A 165 -0.90 15.99 -7.91
CA VAL A 165 -1.03 15.03 -9.02
C VAL A 165 -1.21 15.73 -10.37
N HIS A 166 -1.88 16.86 -10.39
CA HIS A 166 -2.29 17.61 -11.58
C HIS A 166 -1.86 19.07 -11.50
#